data_b9934a8e20a4dcbce2e8946690b4fd12
#
_entry.id   b9934a8e20a4dcbce2e8946690b4fd12
#
_cell.length_a   1.000
_cell.length_b   1.000
_cell.length_c   1.000
_cell.angle_alpha   90.00
_cell.angle_beta   90.00
_cell.angle_gamma   90.00
#
_symmetry.space_group_name_H-M   'P 1'
#
loop_
_entity.id
_entity.type
_entity.pdbx_description
1 polymer ?
#
loop_
_entity_poly.entity_id
_entity_poly.type
_entity_poly.pdbx_seq_one_letter_code
_entity_poly.pdbx_strand_id
1 'polypeptide(L)'
;MDMRVAAYAVIIDPDDRILLAHWNEGRRAAWTLPGGGLESGEDPEHAARREVREETGYRVTVGDLLGIHSRVIPAGRRLAADASGPLHTLRIVYRARVVGGRLRHEIGGSTDRAEWFPLAAVPGLQRVKLVDIALKMAAPR
;
A
#
# COMPACT_ATOMS: atom_id res chain seq x y z
N MET A 1 -8.70 -16.54 -14.95
CA MET A 1 -8.80 -15.47 -13.96
C MET A 1 -7.57 -14.59 -14.05
N ASP A 2 -7.76 -13.29 -14.15
CA ASP A 2 -6.64 -12.36 -14.13
C ASP A 2 -5.96 -12.35 -12.78
N MET A 3 -4.67 -12.07 -12.78
CA MET A 3 -3.88 -11.99 -11.56
C MET A 3 -3.14 -10.66 -11.50
N ARG A 4 -3.10 -10.06 -10.32
CA ARG A 4 -2.30 -8.86 -10.04
C ARG A 4 -1.44 -9.11 -8.82
N VAL A 5 -0.14 -8.86 -8.95
CA VAL A 5 0.79 -8.90 -7.83
C VAL A 5 1.16 -7.46 -7.46
N ALA A 6 1.07 -7.14 -6.19
CA ALA A 6 1.38 -5.80 -5.70
C ALA A 6 2.23 -5.91 -4.42
N ALA A 7 3.07 -4.90 -4.20
CA ALA A 7 3.93 -4.84 -3.03
C ALA A 7 3.66 -3.57 -2.24
N TYR A 8 3.60 -3.69 -0.92
CA TYR A 8 3.23 -2.62 0.01
C TYR A 8 4.21 -2.55 1.16
N ALA A 9 4.28 -1.40 1.80
CA ALA A 9 5.16 -1.17 2.92
C ALA A 9 4.40 -0.73 4.17
N VAL A 10 4.74 -1.34 5.31
CA VAL A 10 4.37 -0.84 6.63
C VAL A 10 5.54 -0.03 7.15
N ILE A 11 5.34 1.27 7.30
CA ILE A 11 6.37 2.23 7.70
C ILE A 11 5.91 2.89 8.99
N ILE A 12 6.49 2.49 10.10
CA ILE A 12 6.16 3.01 11.43
C ILE A 12 7.40 3.69 11.97
N ASP A 13 7.26 4.96 12.37
CA ASP A 13 8.38 5.74 12.90
C ASP A 13 8.61 5.49 14.39
N PRO A 14 9.69 6.05 15.00
CA PRO A 14 9.95 5.87 16.43
C PRO A 14 8.87 6.45 17.36
N ASP A 15 8.02 7.33 16.85
CA ASP A 15 6.92 7.94 17.62
C ASP A 15 5.60 7.19 17.46
N ASP A 16 5.64 5.94 16.97
CA ASP A 16 4.46 5.09 16.73
C ASP A 16 3.45 5.73 15.77
N ARG A 17 3.95 6.37 14.73
CA ARG A 17 3.13 6.89 13.64
C ARG A 17 3.35 6.04 12.39
N ILE A 18 2.26 5.74 11.69
CA ILE A 18 2.29 5.01 10.43
C ILE A 18 2.12 5.96 9.25
N LEU A 19 2.89 5.73 8.19
CA LEU A 19 2.76 6.47 6.94
C LEU A 19 1.71 5.81 6.06
N LEU A 20 0.69 6.57 5.70
CA LEU A 20 -0.38 6.11 4.82
C LEU A 20 -0.50 7.05 3.62
N ALA A 21 -0.95 6.49 2.50
CA ALA A 21 -1.26 7.22 1.27
C ALA A 21 -2.78 7.27 1.10
N HIS A 22 -3.28 8.40 0.58
CA HIS A 22 -4.71 8.57 0.35
C HIS A 22 -5.05 8.14 -1.07
N TRP A 23 -5.77 7.03 -1.19
CA TRP A 23 -6.19 6.46 -2.47
C TRP A 23 -7.46 7.17 -2.94
N ASN A 24 -7.47 7.62 -4.19
CA ASN A 24 -8.55 8.41 -4.75
C ASN A 24 -9.18 7.83 -6.02
N GLU A 25 -8.87 6.58 -6.36
CA GLU A 25 -9.51 5.89 -7.47
C GLU A 25 -10.78 5.18 -7.01
N GLY A 26 -11.73 5.05 -7.95
CA GLY A 26 -12.97 4.36 -7.67
C GLY A 26 -14.00 5.23 -6.97
N ARG A 27 -14.97 4.59 -6.32
CA ARG A 27 -16.12 5.29 -5.72
C ARG A 27 -15.85 5.86 -4.34
N ARG A 28 -14.75 5.47 -3.71
CA ARG A 28 -14.41 5.87 -2.33
C ARG A 28 -12.97 6.28 -2.23
N ALA A 29 -12.75 7.46 -1.68
CA ALA A 29 -11.45 7.85 -1.20
C ALA A 29 -11.18 7.17 0.13
N ALA A 30 -9.99 6.62 0.31
CA ALA A 30 -9.62 5.93 1.54
C ALA A 30 -8.12 5.93 1.74
N TRP A 31 -7.69 5.85 3.00
CA TRP A 31 -6.28 5.68 3.33
C TRP A 31 -5.86 4.24 3.10
N THR A 32 -4.65 4.06 2.56
CA THR A 32 -4.07 2.75 2.26
C THR A 32 -2.59 2.74 2.62
N LEU A 33 -1.99 1.55 2.60
CA LEU A 33 -0.54 1.46 2.68
C LEU A 33 0.09 2.03 1.41
N PRO A 34 1.27 2.66 1.50
CA PRO A 34 2.03 2.97 0.29
C PRO A 34 2.42 1.67 -0.41
N GLY A 35 2.26 1.64 -1.71
CA GLY A 35 2.54 0.46 -2.51
C GLY A 35 1.71 0.40 -3.77
N GLY A 36 1.88 -0.64 -4.53
CA GLY A 36 1.13 -0.85 -5.77
C GLY A 36 1.65 -2.02 -6.58
N GLY A 37 1.13 -2.12 -7.81
CA GLY A 37 1.43 -3.24 -8.69
C GLY A 37 2.88 -3.29 -9.16
N LEU A 38 3.38 -4.52 -9.33
CA LEU A 38 4.68 -4.74 -9.94
C LEU A 38 4.63 -4.37 -11.43
N GLU A 39 5.70 -3.74 -11.90
CA GLU A 39 5.94 -3.62 -13.33
C GLU A 39 6.50 -4.93 -13.87
N SER A 40 6.40 -5.11 -15.19
CA SER A 40 6.88 -6.33 -15.84
C SER A 40 8.35 -6.58 -15.51
N GLY A 41 8.66 -7.75 -14.95
CA GLY A 41 10.02 -8.14 -14.57
C GLY A 41 10.55 -7.52 -13.29
N GLU A 42 9.75 -6.71 -12.62
CA GLU A 42 10.16 -6.05 -11.37
C GLU A 42 10.03 -7.01 -10.19
N ASP A 43 11.02 -7.02 -9.30
CA ASP A 43 10.87 -7.79 -8.07
C ASP A 43 10.05 -7.01 -7.02
N PRO A 44 9.41 -7.73 -6.07
CA PRO A 44 8.52 -7.09 -5.11
C PRO A 44 9.17 -6.04 -4.22
N GLU A 45 10.40 -6.25 -3.77
CA GLU A 45 11.09 -5.27 -2.93
C GLU A 45 11.35 -3.97 -3.67
N HIS A 46 11.76 -4.08 -4.94
CA HIS A 46 11.97 -2.92 -5.78
C HIS A 46 10.64 -2.16 -6.01
N ALA A 47 9.57 -2.89 -6.26
CA ALA A 47 8.25 -2.30 -6.45
C ALA A 47 7.81 -1.53 -5.20
N ALA A 48 8.02 -2.09 -4.01
CA ALA A 48 7.68 -1.42 -2.76
C ALA A 48 8.46 -0.10 -2.61
N ARG A 49 9.77 -0.11 -2.86
CA ARG A 49 10.60 1.11 -2.78
C ARG A 49 10.17 2.15 -3.80
N ARG A 50 9.93 1.74 -5.03
CA ARG A 50 9.51 2.63 -6.11
C ARG A 50 8.18 3.29 -5.80
N GLU A 51 7.17 2.49 -5.40
CA GLU A 51 5.84 2.99 -5.09
C GLU A 51 5.84 3.93 -3.88
N VAL A 52 6.59 3.61 -2.82
CA VAL A 52 6.72 4.49 -1.66
C VAL A 52 7.28 5.86 -2.10
N ARG A 53 8.32 5.85 -2.92
CA ARG A 53 8.92 7.10 -3.40
C ARG A 53 7.96 7.92 -4.25
N GLU A 54 7.23 7.27 -5.17
CA GLU A 54 6.26 7.95 -6.01
C GLU A 54 5.13 8.56 -5.20
N GLU A 55 4.61 7.83 -4.23
CA GLU A 55 3.41 8.23 -3.49
C GLU A 55 3.73 9.15 -2.30
N THR A 56 4.90 9.04 -1.71
CA THR A 56 5.20 9.75 -0.44
C THR A 56 6.41 10.68 -0.53
N GLY A 57 7.27 10.52 -1.52
CA GLY A 57 8.52 11.28 -1.64
C GLY A 57 9.68 10.71 -0.84
N TYR A 58 9.44 9.73 0.04
CA TYR A 58 10.48 9.13 0.84
C TYR A 58 11.24 8.03 0.12
N ARG A 59 12.53 7.95 0.42
CA ARG A 59 13.34 6.77 0.11
C ARG A 59 13.36 5.88 1.34
N VAL A 60 13.13 4.59 1.12
CA VAL A 60 13.06 3.62 2.21
C VAL A 60 14.03 2.48 1.95
N THR A 61 14.45 1.84 3.04
CA THR A 61 15.05 0.51 2.99
C THR A 61 13.96 -0.50 3.34
N VAL A 62 13.92 -1.59 2.58
CA VAL A 62 12.94 -2.66 2.79
C VAL A 62 13.56 -3.69 3.72
N GLY A 63 12.83 -4.02 4.78
CA GLY A 63 13.23 -5.00 5.78
C GLY A 63 12.47 -6.31 5.62
N ASP A 64 11.94 -6.82 6.72
CA ASP A 64 11.31 -8.13 6.76
C ASP A 64 10.06 -8.22 5.90
N LEU A 65 9.89 -9.36 5.24
CA LEU A 65 8.61 -9.76 4.68
C LEU A 65 7.65 -10.05 5.84
N LEU A 66 6.58 -9.27 5.95
CA LEU A 66 5.59 -9.43 7.01
C LEU A 66 4.55 -10.49 6.67
N GLY A 67 4.17 -10.58 5.41
CA GLY A 67 3.21 -11.58 4.95
C GLY A 67 2.73 -11.35 3.54
N ILE A 68 1.93 -12.29 3.06
CA ILE A 68 1.29 -12.22 1.76
C ILE A 68 -0.22 -12.39 1.97
N HIS A 69 -0.99 -11.42 1.50
CA HIS A 69 -2.44 -11.48 1.55
C HIS A 69 -3.00 -11.77 0.16
N SER A 70 -3.90 -12.73 0.07
CA SER A 70 -4.55 -13.12 -1.17
C SER A 70 -6.03 -12.75 -1.13
N ARG A 71 -6.53 -12.17 -2.20
CA ARG A 71 -7.94 -11.81 -2.33
C ARG A 71 -8.39 -11.96 -3.77
N VAL A 72 -9.61 -12.45 -3.94
CA VAL A 72 -10.29 -12.46 -5.24
C VAL A 72 -11.32 -11.33 -5.26
N ILE A 73 -11.19 -10.41 -6.22
CA ILE A 73 -12.12 -9.33 -6.43
C ILE A 73 -13.11 -9.78 -7.50
N PRO A 74 -14.42 -9.84 -7.19
CA PRO A 74 -15.44 -10.21 -8.19
C PRO A 74 -15.43 -9.25 -9.38
N ALA A 75 -15.77 -9.74 -10.55
CA ALA A 75 -15.79 -8.96 -11.79
C ALA A 75 -16.54 -7.62 -11.65
N GLY A 76 -17.69 -7.62 -10.99
CA GLY A 76 -18.50 -6.42 -10.81
C GLY A 76 -17.91 -5.36 -9.89
N ARG A 77 -16.81 -5.66 -9.21
CA ARG A 77 -16.13 -4.72 -8.30
C ARG A 77 -14.77 -4.26 -8.83
N ARG A 78 -14.38 -4.70 -10.02
CA ARG A 78 -13.12 -4.27 -10.61
C ARG A 78 -13.23 -2.85 -11.11
N LEU A 79 -12.13 -2.09 -10.98
CA LEU A 79 -12.05 -0.69 -11.42
C LEU A 79 -11.86 -0.58 -12.93
N ALA A 80 -11.21 -1.54 -13.56
CA ALA A 80 -10.98 -1.53 -15.01
C ALA A 80 -12.28 -1.82 -15.75
N ALA A 81 -12.77 -0.84 -16.52
CA ALA A 81 -14.08 -0.92 -17.18
C ALA A 81 -14.16 -2.00 -18.25
N ASP A 82 -13.03 -2.35 -18.88
CA ASP A 82 -12.93 -3.38 -19.91
C ASP A 82 -12.61 -4.77 -19.35
N ALA A 83 -12.43 -4.88 -18.03
CA ALA A 83 -12.08 -6.13 -17.40
C ALA A 83 -13.26 -7.09 -17.35
N SER A 84 -13.05 -8.33 -17.77
CA SER A 84 -14.01 -9.42 -17.66
C SER A 84 -13.51 -10.45 -16.67
N GLY A 85 -14.43 -11.00 -15.88
CA GLY A 85 -14.11 -12.01 -14.89
C GLY A 85 -13.46 -11.44 -13.62
N PRO A 86 -13.24 -12.30 -12.62
CA PRO A 86 -12.67 -11.88 -11.35
C PRO A 86 -11.16 -11.59 -11.45
N LEU A 87 -10.65 -10.84 -10.49
CA LEU A 87 -9.24 -10.53 -10.36
C LEU A 87 -8.70 -11.15 -9.07
N HIS A 88 -7.67 -12.00 -9.20
CA HIS A 88 -6.95 -12.54 -8.06
C HIS A 88 -5.76 -11.63 -7.75
N THR A 89 -5.78 -11.00 -6.58
CA THR A 89 -4.70 -10.13 -6.13
C THR A 89 -3.84 -10.82 -5.08
N LEU A 90 -2.52 -10.75 -5.27
CA LEU A 90 -1.55 -11.12 -4.26
C LEU A 90 -0.87 -9.85 -3.78
N ARG A 91 -0.93 -9.61 -2.48
CA ARG A 91 -0.37 -8.41 -1.85
C ARG A 91 0.76 -8.81 -0.94
N ILE A 92 1.96 -8.42 -1.32
CA ILE A 92 3.18 -8.74 -0.60
C ILE A 92 3.49 -7.55 0.31
N VAL A 93 3.53 -7.77 1.61
CA VAL A 93 3.67 -6.69 2.60
C VAL A 93 5.02 -6.79 3.29
N TYR A 94 5.80 -5.72 3.20
CA TYR A 94 7.11 -5.60 3.83
C TYR A 94 7.07 -4.55 4.95
N ARG A 95 7.93 -4.74 5.94
CA ARG A 95 8.31 -3.65 6.82
C ARG A 95 9.34 -2.80 6.11
N ALA A 96 9.23 -1.47 6.20
CA ALA A 96 10.21 -0.57 5.62
C ALA A 96 10.50 0.59 6.55
N ARG A 97 11.65 1.24 6.33
CA ARG A 97 12.12 2.35 7.15
C ARG A 97 12.57 3.49 6.24
N VAL A 98 12.19 4.72 6.58
CA VAL A 98 12.63 5.91 5.86
C VAL A 98 14.13 6.12 6.09
N VAL A 99 14.87 6.30 5.00
CA VAL A 99 16.31 6.56 5.02
C VAL A 99 16.68 7.88 4.32
N GLY A 100 15.72 8.54 3.67
CA GLY A 100 15.98 9.80 2.99
C GLY A 100 14.74 10.35 2.30
N GLY A 101 14.90 11.44 1.60
CA GLY A 101 13.81 12.13 0.94
C GLY A 101 13.00 12.98 1.89
N ARG A 102 11.89 13.53 1.38
CA ARG A 102 10.95 14.32 2.18
C ARG A 102 9.53 14.02 1.73
N LEU A 103 8.59 14.18 2.65
CA LEU A 103 7.17 13.99 2.35
C LEU A 103 6.72 14.94 1.24
N ARG A 104 6.12 14.39 0.21
CA ARG A 104 5.47 15.13 -0.85
C ARG A 104 4.29 14.32 -1.38
N HIS A 105 3.35 15.00 -2.03
CA HIS A 105 2.18 14.35 -2.59
C HIS A 105 2.42 13.94 -4.03
N GLU A 106 1.90 12.78 -4.41
CA GLU A 106 1.92 12.31 -5.79
C GLU A 106 0.99 13.18 -6.65
N ILE A 107 1.41 13.48 -7.89
CA ILE A 107 0.62 14.22 -8.86
C ILE A 107 0.28 13.28 -10.02
N GLY A 108 -1.02 13.15 -10.31
CA GLY A 108 -1.48 12.36 -11.45
C GLY A 108 -1.50 10.85 -11.26
N GLY A 109 -1.23 10.36 -10.05
CA GLY A 109 -1.30 8.93 -9.72
C GLY A 109 -2.62 8.54 -9.08
N SER A 110 -2.68 7.31 -8.57
CA SER A 110 -3.85 6.76 -7.88
C SER A 110 -4.00 7.27 -6.45
N THR A 111 -2.96 7.91 -5.91
CA THR A 111 -3.01 8.57 -4.60
C THR A 111 -2.81 10.07 -4.78
N ASP A 112 -3.38 10.86 -3.88
CA ASP A 112 -3.32 12.33 -3.96
C ASP A 112 -2.57 12.98 -2.81
N ARG A 113 -2.27 12.25 -1.74
CA ARG A 113 -1.48 12.74 -0.62
C ARG A 113 -0.99 11.61 0.26
N ALA A 114 0.00 11.89 1.08
CA ALA A 114 0.51 10.97 2.09
C ALA A 114 0.64 11.70 3.41
N GLU A 115 0.38 11.00 4.51
CA GLU A 115 0.44 11.57 5.86
C GLU A 115 0.88 10.54 6.88
N TRP A 116 1.48 11.04 7.97
CA TRP A 116 1.78 10.26 9.16
C TRP A 116 0.61 10.33 10.13
N PHE A 117 0.19 9.18 10.63
CA PHE A 117 -0.89 9.09 11.62
C PHE A 117 -0.41 8.36 12.86
N PRO A 118 -0.73 8.84 14.06
CA PRO A 118 -0.56 8.00 15.25
C PRO A 118 -1.27 6.66 15.05
N LEU A 119 -0.66 5.57 15.46
CA LEU A 119 -1.30 4.25 15.34
C LEU A 119 -2.67 4.23 16.01
N ALA A 120 -2.82 4.93 17.15
CA ALA A 120 -4.11 5.02 17.86
C ALA A 120 -5.20 5.73 17.05
N ALA A 121 -4.83 6.54 16.05
CA ALA A 121 -5.80 7.25 15.20
C ALA A 121 -6.34 6.40 14.03
N VAL A 122 -5.66 5.31 13.70
CA VAL A 122 -6.01 4.47 12.53
C VAL A 122 -7.45 3.96 12.57
N PRO A 123 -7.99 3.47 13.71
CA PRO A 123 -9.39 3.00 13.73
C PRO A 123 -10.42 4.05 13.35
N GLY A 124 -10.11 5.35 13.48
CA GLY A 124 -11.00 6.45 13.10
C GLY A 124 -10.91 6.87 11.65
N LEU A 125 -9.99 6.31 10.87
CA LEU A 125 -9.79 6.70 9.48
C LEU A 125 -10.70 5.92 8.53
N GLN A 126 -11.16 6.59 7.46
CA GLN A 126 -11.71 5.89 6.31
C GLN A 126 -10.54 5.20 5.59
N ARG A 127 -10.47 3.89 5.71
CA ARG A 127 -9.32 3.12 5.25
C ARG A 127 -9.71 1.82 4.56
N VAL A 128 -8.83 1.34 3.69
CA VAL A 128 -8.99 0.03 3.07
C VAL A 128 -8.62 -1.07 4.07
N LYS A 129 -9.18 -2.26 3.88
CA LYS A 129 -8.97 -3.40 4.79
C LYS A 129 -7.51 -3.83 4.89
N LEU A 130 -6.73 -3.61 3.85
CA LEU A 130 -5.31 -3.99 3.83
C LEU A 130 -4.53 -3.33 4.97
N VAL A 131 -4.91 -2.11 5.38
CA VAL A 131 -4.24 -1.43 6.50
C VAL A 131 -4.33 -2.28 7.77
N ASP A 132 -5.53 -2.74 8.12
CA ASP A 132 -5.73 -3.57 9.33
C ASP A 132 -5.06 -4.93 9.21
N ILE A 133 -5.14 -5.55 8.03
CA ILE A 133 -4.48 -6.83 7.74
C ILE A 133 -2.97 -6.70 7.93
N ALA A 134 -2.38 -5.66 7.37
CA ALA A 134 -0.94 -5.41 7.46
C ALA A 134 -0.48 -5.09 8.87
N LEU A 135 -1.27 -4.34 9.64
CA LEU A 135 -0.95 -4.08 11.04
C LEU A 135 -0.94 -5.34 11.88
N LYS A 136 -1.85 -6.29 11.60
CA LYS A 136 -1.80 -7.61 12.25
C LYS A 136 -0.55 -8.38 11.87
N MET A 137 -0.13 -8.33 10.61
CA MET A 137 1.11 -8.97 10.16
C MET A 137 2.33 -8.38 10.88
N ALA A 138 2.32 -7.08 11.15
CA ALA A 138 3.42 -6.36 11.77
C ALA A 138 3.45 -6.47 13.31
N ALA A 139 2.37 -6.94 13.92
CA ALA A 139 2.26 -7.03 15.37
C ALA A 139 3.27 -8.03 15.94
N PRO A 140 3.85 -7.76 17.11
CA PRO A 140 4.69 -8.74 17.80
C PRO A 140 3.90 -10.02 18.10
N ARG A 141 4.58 -11.15 17.97
CA ARG A 141 4.00 -12.45 18.31
C ARG A 141 4.04 -12.68 19.82
#